data_1c6a9ba47b6db6379813903bf153594f
#
_entry.id   1c6a9ba47b6db6379813903bf153594f
#
_cell.length_a   1.000
_cell.length_b   1.000
_cell.length_c   1.000
_cell.angle_alpha   90.00
_cell.angle_beta   90.00
_cell.angle_gamma   90.00
#
_symmetry.space_group_name_H-M   'P 1'
#
loop_
_entity.id
_entity.type
_entity.pdbx_description
1 polymer ?
#
loop_
_entity_poly.entity_id
_entity_poly.type
_entity_poly.pdbx_seq_one_letter_code
_entity_poly.pdbx_strand_id
1 'polypeptide(L)'
;MMHAPVNALNFYSPVVADQLRHHRKTATIRLGDKSMKYKKGQVVYVLVGQRFGVREKVFDAVIDKVEVKPLRDVSPREIQHDNPEIRHIDEFTHFLGQLYNRQVTENDTVTVIHFSEIRV
;
A
#
# COMPACT_ATOMS: atom_id res chain seq x y z
N MET A 1 -8.42 -8.82 29.22
CA MET A 1 -8.67 -9.16 27.81
C MET A 1 -7.53 -8.67 26.93
N MET A 2 -7.01 -9.54 26.13
CA MET A 2 -5.93 -9.16 25.22
C MET A 2 -6.51 -8.74 23.89
N HIS A 3 -6.08 -7.58 23.43
CA HIS A 3 -6.39 -7.13 22.07
C HIS A 3 -5.26 -7.55 21.15
N ALA A 4 -5.60 -8.10 20.00
CA ALA A 4 -4.60 -8.34 18.98
C ALA A 4 -3.97 -6.99 18.57
N PRO A 5 -2.65 -6.94 18.35
CA PRO A 5 -2.04 -5.72 17.86
C PRO A 5 -2.67 -5.30 16.53
N VAL A 6 -3.03 -4.05 16.41
CA VAL A 6 -3.54 -3.52 15.16
C VAL A 6 -2.34 -3.21 14.26
N ASN A 7 -2.29 -3.84 13.10
CA ASN A 7 -1.26 -3.54 12.12
C ASN A 7 -1.50 -2.16 11.51
N ALA A 8 -0.42 -1.57 11.04
CA ALA A 8 -0.48 -0.30 10.34
C ALA A 8 -0.05 -0.45 8.89
N LEU A 9 -0.70 0.28 8.02
CA LEU A 9 -0.20 0.58 6.68
C LEU A 9 0.50 1.92 6.76
N ASN A 10 1.82 1.89 6.69
CA ASN A 10 2.65 3.08 6.83
C ASN A 10 3.02 3.66 5.48
N PHE A 11 2.88 4.96 5.34
CA PHE A 11 3.26 5.73 4.16
C PHE A 11 4.15 6.89 4.58
N TYR A 12 5.12 7.24 3.75
CA TYR A 12 6.19 8.17 4.13
C TYR A 12 6.27 9.43 3.27
N SER A 13 5.23 9.69 2.47
CA SER A 13 5.17 10.88 1.61
C SER A 13 3.93 11.73 1.93
N PRO A 14 4.07 13.06 2.08
CA PRO A 14 2.91 13.93 2.28
C PRO A 14 1.91 13.90 1.12
N VAL A 15 2.37 13.65 -0.10
CA VAL A 15 1.50 13.53 -1.28
C VAL A 15 0.53 12.36 -1.11
N VAL A 16 0.99 11.28 -0.50
CA VAL A 16 0.16 10.10 -0.25
C VAL A 16 -0.99 10.43 0.70
N ALA A 17 -0.75 11.25 1.72
CA ALA A 17 -1.80 11.63 2.66
C ALA A 17 -2.98 12.29 1.95
N ASP A 18 -2.69 13.17 1.00
CA ASP A 18 -3.72 13.84 0.21
C ASP A 18 -4.48 12.88 -0.68
N GLN A 19 -3.76 11.98 -1.35
CA GLN A 19 -4.36 10.93 -2.18
C GLN A 19 -5.27 10.01 -1.35
N LEU A 20 -4.88 9.66 -0.14
CA LEU A 20 -5.68 8.84 0.77
C LEU A 20 -6.95 9.56 1.20
N ARG A 21 -6.84 10.82 1.63
CA ARG A 21 -7.98 11.61 2.08
C ARG A 21 -9.03 11.83 1.01
N HIS A 22 -8.60 11.93 -0.25
CA HIS A 22 -9.50 12.13 -1.39
C HIS A 22 -9.90 10.82 -2.07
N HIS A 23 -9.60 9.67 -1.47
CA HIS A 23 -9.94 8.34 -1.96
C HIS A 23 -9.40 8.04 -3.36
N ARG A 24 -8.28 8.68 -3.73
CA ARG A 24 -7.60 8.40 -5.00
C ARG A 24 -6.58 7.27 -4.86
N LYS A 25 -6.08 7.03 -3.65
CA LYS A 25 -5.26 5.88 -3.33
C LYS A 25 -6.10 4.92 -2.50
N THR A 26 -6.43 3.76 -3.09
CA THR A 26 -7.28 2.74 -2.47
C THR A 26 -6.59 1.38 -2.40
N ALA A 27 -5.34 1.32 -2.84
CA ALA A 27 -4.51 0.13 -2.74
C ALA A 27 -3.06 0.52 -2.50
N THR A 28 -2.29 -0.43 -2.01
CA THR A 28 -0.85 -0.27 -1.90
C THR A 28 -0.18 -1.53 -2.44
N ILE A 29 0.87 -1.35 -3.23
CA ILE A 29 1.65 -2.44 -3.80
C ILE A 29 3.00 -2.45 -3.09
N ARG A 30 3.26 -3.51 -2.36
CA ARG A 30 4.45 -3.67 -1.52
C ARG A 30 5.35 -4.75 -2.09
N LEU A 31 6.66 -4.48 -2.15
CA LEU A 31 7.64 -5.44 -2.62
C LEU A 31 7.73 -6.62 -1.66
N GLY A 32 7.77 -7.83 -2.20
CA GLY A 32 7.85 -9.06 -1.44
C GLY A 32 6.49 -9.65 -1.09
N ASP A 33 6.50 -10.76 -0.36
CA ASP A 33 5.29 -11.43 0.12
C ASP A 33 4.98 -10.93 1.54
N LYS A 34 3.90 -10.17 1.66
CA LYS A 34 3.41 -9.62 2.92
C LYS A 34 2.13 -10.31 3.42
N SER A 35 1.80 -11.46 2.86
CA SER A 35 0.55 -12.16 3.19
C SER A 35 0.51 -12.69 4.63
N MET A 36 1.67 -12.86 5.26
CA MET A 36 1.71 -13.23 6.68
C MET A 36 1.34 -12.09 7.60
N LYS A 37 1.55 -10.86 7.14
CA LYS A 37 1.29 -9.65 7.94
C LYS A 37 -0.10 -9.06 7.68
N TYR A 38 -0.58 -9.12 6.45
CA TYR A 38 -1.84 -8.49 6.05
C TYR A 38 -2.81 -9.51 5.52
N LYS A 39 -4.04 -9.49 6.04
CA LYS A 39 -5.07 -10.46 5.66
C LYS A 39 -6.39 -9.75 5.40
N LYS A 40 -7.17 -10.32 4.49
CA LYS A 40 -8.53 -9.84 4.20
C LYS A 40 -9.35 -9.79 5.49
N GLY A 41 -10.09 -8.70 5.67
CA GLY A 41 -10.94 -8.48 6.84
C GLY A 41 -10.23 -7.85 8.04
N GLN A 42 -8.93 -7.72 7.97
CA GLN A 42 -8.14 -7.12 9.04
C GLN A 42 -8.37 -5.61 9.09
N VAL A 43 -8.51 -5.08 10.31
CA VAL A 43 -8.55 -3.63 10.54
C VAL A 43 -7.13 -3.13 10.75
N VAL A 44 -6.78 -2.05 10.07
CA VAL A 44 -5.46 -1.45 10.12
C VAL A 44 -5.55 0.06 10.33
N TYR A 45 -4.53 0.65 10.96
CA TYR A 45 -4.34 2.10 10.96
C TYR A 45 -3.63 2.51 9.68
N VAL A 46 -4.13 3.54 9.00
CA VAL A 46 -3.44 4.13 7.86
C VAL A 46 -2.68 5.35 8.37
N LEU A 47 -1.35 5.25 8.38
CA LEU A 47 -0.46 6.24 8.98
C LEU A 47 0.42 6.88 7.91
N VAL A 48 0.62 8.19 8.01
CA VAL A 48 1.53 8.94 7.14
C VAL A 48 2.50 9.72 8.02
N GLY A 49 3.78 9.72 7.66
CA GLY A 49 4.78 10.47 8.39
C GLY A 49 6.20 10.03 8.08
N GLN A 50 7.09 10.28 9.01
CA GLN A 50 8.49 9.92 8.89
C GLN A 50 8.73 8.50 9.35
N ARG A 51 9.65 7.79 8.68
CA ARG A 51 9.93 6.39 8.97
C ARG A 51 10.33 6.12 10.42
N PHE A 52 11.14 6.98 11.00
CA PHE A 52 11.59 6.88 12.38
C PHE A 52 11.18 8.11 13.22
N GLY A 53 10.07 8.74 12.83
CA GLY A 53 9.60 9.95 13.47
C GLY A 53 8.10 9.91 13.73
N VAL A 54 7.52 11.09 13.84
CA VAL A 54 6.10 11.27 14.10
C VAL A 54 5.29 10.84 12.89
N ARG A 55 4.23 10.09 13.15
CA ARG A 55 3.25 9.65 12.15
C ARG A 55 1.87 10.06 12.59
N GLU A 56 1.05 10.45 11.64
CA GLU A 56 -0.34 10.81 11.87
C GLU A 56 -1.25 9.76 11.28
N LYS A 57 -2.31 9.43 12.02
CA LYS A 57 -3.34 8.55 11.49
C LYS A 57 -4.25 9.34 10.56
N VAL A 58 -4.37 8.86 9.33
CA VAL A 58 -5.27 9.45 8.35
C VAL A 58 -6.69 8.92 8.55
N PHE A 59 -6.81 7.59 8.68
CA PHE A 59 -8.08 6.92 9.00
C PHE A 59 -7.81 5.47 9.41
N ASP A 60 -8.84 4.82 9.95
CA ASP A 60 -8.87 3.37 10.13
C ASP A 60 -9.40 2.74 8.84
N ALA A 61 -8.86 1.60 8.46
CA ALA A 61 -9.27 0.91 7.24
C ALA A 61 -9.50 -0.58 7.48
N VAL A 62 -10.28 -1.18 6.62
CA VAL A 62 -10.40 -2.63 6.53
C VAL A 62 -9.69 -3.09 5.26
N ILE A 63 -8.96 -4.18 5.35
CA ILE A 63 -8.33 -4.80 4.19
C ILE A 63 -9.38 -5.60 3.43
N ASP A 64 -9.63 -5.22 2.19
CA ASP A 64 -10.63 -5.85 1.34
C ASP A 64 -10.09 -7.07 0.60
N LYS A 65 -8.80 -7.01 0.21
CA LYS A 65 -8.20 -8.04 -0.62
C LYS A 65 -6.67 -7.99 -0.49
N VAL A 66 -6.05 -9.15 -0.47
CA VAL A 66 -4.59 -9.30 -0.47
C VAL A 66 -4.23 -10.31 -1.56
N GLU A 67 -3.36 -9.91 -2.49
CA GLU A 67 -2.87 -10.79 -3.54
C GLU A 67 -1.36 -10.73 -3.61
N VAL A 68 -0.73 -11.91 -3.66
CA VAL A 68 0.72 -12.04 -3.88
C VAL A 68 0.92 -12.53 -5.31
N LYS A 69 1.69 -11.78 -6.09
CA LYS A 69 1.90 -12.11 -7.50
C LYS A 69 3.15 -11.41 -8.04
N PRO A 70 3.68 -11.88 -9.18
CA PRO A 70 4.76 -11.14 -9.84
C PRO A 70 4.27 -9.76 -10.30
N LEU A 71 5.16 -8.80 -10.29
CA LEU A 71 4.81 -7.43 -10.70
C LEU A 71 4.20 -7.38 -12.10
N ARG A 72 4.67 -8.22 -13.03
CA ARG A 72 4.13 -8.29 -14.40
C ARG A 72 2.63 -8.61 -14.46
N ASP A 73 2.09 -9.26 -13.39
CA ASP A 73 0.67 -9.63 -13.33
C ASP A 73 -0.20 -8.57 -12.65
N VAL A 74 0.41 -7.47 -12.22
CA VAL A 74 -0.34 -6.34 -11.66
C VAL A 74 -0.96 -5.55 -12.81
N SER A 75 -2.27 -5.31 -12.72
CA SER A 75 -3.00 -4.61 -13.78
C SER A 75 -2.74 -3.10 -13.75
N PRO A 76 -2.93 -2.41 -14.89
CA PRO A 76 -2.85 -0.94 -14.91
C PRO A 76 -3.80 -0.28 -13.92
N ARG A 77 -4.97 -0.87 -13.71
CA ARG A 77 -5.96 -0.35 -12.74
C ARG A 77 -5.45 -0.45 -11.31
N GLU A 78 -4.83 -1.56 -10.96
CA GLU A 78 -4.22 -1.73 -9.64
C GLU A 78 -3.09 -0.72 -9.41
N ILE A 79 -2.28 -0.48 -10.44
CA ILE A 79 -1.23 0.54 -10.39
C ILE A 79 -1.82 1.92 -10.10
N GLN A 80 -2.90 2.28 -10.79
CA GLN A 80 -3.57 3.56 -10.58
C GLN A 80 -4.19 3.69 -9.18
N HIS A 81 -4.67 2.59 -8.62
CA HIS A 81 -5.19 2.58 -7.25
C HIS A 81 -4.08 2.79 -6.20
N ASP A 82 -2.85 2.37 -6.52
CA ASP A 82 -1.68 2.65 -5.67
C ASP A 82 -1.20 4.09 -5.87
N ASN A 83 -1.05 4.49 -7.13
CA ASN A 83 -0.58 5.83 -7.46
C ASN A 83 -1.30 6.34 -8.71
N PRO A 84 -2.26 7.28 -8.54
CA PRO A 84 -3.06 7.78 -9.67
C PRO A 84 -2.24 8.52 -10.72
N GLU A 85 -1.00 8.92 -10.41
CA GLU A 85 -0.13 9.61 -11.35
C GLU A 85 0.62 8.65 -12.29
N ILE A 86 0.64 7.35 -11.98
CA ILE A 86 1.36 6.35 -12.75
C ILE A 86 0.38 5.50 -13.54
N ARG A 87 0.65 5.29 -14.83
CA ARG A 87 -0.23 4.57 -15.73
C ARG A 87 0.38 3.32 -16.35
N HIS A 88 1.71 3.23 -16.37
CA HIS A 88 2.42 2.16 -17.04
C HIS A 88 3.29 1.37 -16.08
N ILE A 89 3.40 0.07 -16.33
CA ILE A 89 4.17 -0.83 -15.47
C ILE A 89 5.66 -0.45 -15.43
N ASP A 90 6.20 0.03 -16.52
CA ASP A 90 7.63 0.44 -16.56
C ASP A 90 7.89 1.61 -15.61
N GLU A 91 7.01 2.61 -15.62
CA GLU A 91 7.07 3.72 -14.67
C GLU A 91 6.96 3.23 -13.24
N PHE A 92 6.02 2.31 -13.00
CA PHE A 92 5.76 1.80 -11.66
C PHE A 92 6.93 0.97 -11.15
N THR A 93 7.53 0.15 -12.01
CA THR A 93 8.73 -0.64 -11.70
C THR A 93 9.88 0.28 -11.28
N HIS A 94 10.08 1.35 -12.03
CA HIS A 94 11.10 2.35 -11.71
C HIS A 94 10.79 3.05 -10.38
N PHE A 95 9.55 3.42 -10.16
CA PHE A 95 9.07 4.04 -8.92
C PHE A 95 9.35 3.14 -7.71
N LEU A 96 9.03 1.86 -7.80
CA LEU A 96 9.32 0.90 -6.73
C LEU A 96 10.83 0.77 -6.48
N GLY A 97 11.62 0.75 -7.55
CA GLY A 97 13.09 0.71 -7.44
C GLY A 97 13.63 1.88 -6.65
N GLN A 98 13.13 3.07 -6.89
CA GLN A 98 13.52 4.26 -6.14
C GLN A 98 13.03 4.20 -4.69
N LEU A 99 11.79 3.78 -4.48
CA LEU A 99 11.19 3.70 -3.15
C LEU A 99 11.94 2.73 -2.24
N TYR A 100 12.34 1.58 -2.78
CA TYR A 100 13.03 0.53 -2.02
C TYR A 100 14.55 0.60 -2.14
N ASN A 101 15.06 1.56 -2.91
CA ASN A 101 16.50 1.76 -3.13
C ASN A 101 17.20 0.47 -3.60
N ARG A 102 16.61 -0.19 -4.58
CA ARG A 102 17.16 -1.39 -5.22
C ARG A 102 16.59 -1.54 -6.62
N GLN A 103 17.24 -2.38 -7.43
CA GLN A 103 16.70 -2.73 -8.74
C GLN A 103 15.48 -3.62 -8.56
N VAL A 104 14.36 -3.23 -9.18
CA VAL A 104 13.11 -3.97 -9.21
C VAL A 104 12.81 -4.32 -10.65
N THR A 105 12.37 -5.56 -10.88
CA THR A 105 11.99 -6.04 -12.21
C THR A 105 10.56 -6.56 -12.19
N GLU A 106 9.99 -6.78 -13.36
CA GLU A 106 8.65 -7.34 -13.51
C GLU A 106 8.51 -8.75 -12.91
N ASN A 107 9.63 -9.44 -12.71
CA ASN A 107 9.64 -10.78 -12.13
C ASN A 107 9.62 -10.78 -10.60
N ASP A 108 9.85 -9.63 -9.97
CA ASP A 108 9.82 -9.53 -8.52
C ASP A 108 8.41 -9.76 -7.99
N THR A 109 8.33 -10.47 -6.87
CA THR A 109 7.07 -10.69 -6.16
C THR A 109 6.63 -9.42 -5.45
N VAL A 110 5.35 -9.11 -5.56
CA VAL A 110 4.71 -8.00 -4.84
C VAL A 110 3.46 -8.49 -4.14
N THR A 111 3.03 -7.74 -3.15
CA THR A 111 1.74 -7.93 -2.49
C THR A 111 0.88 -6.72 -2.79
N VAL A 112 -0.28 -6.95 -3.38
CA VAL A 112 -1.27 -5.92 -3.64
C VAL A 112 -2.31 -5.96 -2.53
N ILE A 113 -2.44 -4.86 -1.81
CA ILE A 113 -3.35 -4.74 -0.67
C ILE A 113 -4.41 -3.69 -1.01
N HIS A 114 -5.66 -4.11 -1.15
CA HIS A 114 -6.80 -3.23 -1.33
C HIS A 114 -7.43 -2.94 0.02
N PHE A 115 -7.79 -1.69 0.27
CA PHE A 115 -8.36 -1.30 1.56
C PHE A 115 -9.43 -0.23 1.38
N SER A 116 -10.32 -0.16 2.37
CA SER A 116 -11.40 0.84 2.42
C SER A 116 -11.39 1.54 3.77
N GLU A 117 -11.60 2.85 3.75
CA GLU A 117 -11.75 3.61 4.98
C GLU A 117 -12.97 3.13 5.76
N ILE A 118 -12.80 2.97 7.06
CA ILE A 118 -13.92 2.68 7.97
C ILE A 118 -14.52 4.02 8.38
N ARG A 119 -15.79 4.20 8.06
CA ARG A 119 -16.55 5.40 8.44
C ARG A 119 -17.56 5.02 9.50
N VAL A 120 -17.63 5.85 10.51
CA VAL A 120 -18.53 5.64 11.65
C VAL A 120 -19.70 6.59 11.56
#